data_78897fc53486f8faedfd343bbfa6c6fa
#
_entry.id   78897fc53486f8faedfd343bbfa6c6fa
#
_cell.length_a   1.000
_cell.length_b   1.000
_cell.length_c   1.000
_cell.angle_alpha   90.00
_cell.angle_beta   90.00
_cell.angle_gamma   90.00
#
_symmetry.space_group_name_H-M   'P 1'
#
loop_
_entity.id
_entity.type
_entity.pdbx_description
1 polymer ?
#
loop_
_entity_poly.entity_id
_entity_poly.type
_entity_poly.pdbx_seq_one_letter_code
_entity_poly.pdbx_strand_id
1 'polypeptide(L)'
;MIGVRLKSDLGLLSFVLLIFLLPSSAMADAPLLAGAAALEITPVDDQGRLRQEPYEDRNKNGRYDAPDPDRPRQRGEPFTDLNGNGKWDGPFLAGFFHHGPYYTATGVHDPLWARALVLEQGETTLAIVALDVVGLLYPEVAQIRERVADLGLTQVIVAATHTHGGVDTLGLWGPNFSIDGKDPRTMEQIRSRTEEAIRRAWAARRPARLSWGKGRPLSRFGILINDLRNPVVIDDELRVMRAEALDGKTIATLINWSPHPETVGAGSSLITSDFPHYLRKGIEEGGFSVGWRRAEGIGGVAIYLSGSVGGLLTPLRIPIRDEEGEPIPERSWSKARRIGEIAAWTALEALRDQPPRPIVRIEVRSKTLFVPFDNPFLRGLYEKGLFQRETYRDGKPAGKEGPDLLTEVNVINFYGEEGIAAQFITLPGEPFPETILGGHLTEKKRCWTYTGRKRELGGSGRERIGPAHPDIAPEPVLGEKMAGDYRFVVGLGNDELGYIVPANDFVPPRLKPKLRYGADRCGDDDHYEEIVSAGSRMAPRVVETLVELLK
;
A
#
# COMPACT_ATOMS: atom_id res chain seq x y z
N MET A 1 -16.64 54.79 -88.19
CA MET A 1 -16.41 53.51 -87.56
C MET A 1 -16.53 53.75 -86.03
N ILE A 2 -17.59 53.24 -85.49
CA ILE A 2 -18.18 53.60 -84.18
C ILE A 2 -17.57 52.59 -83.18
N GLY A 3 -16.88 53.10 -82.18
CA GLY A 3 -16.39 52.34 -81.03
C GLY A 3 -17.31 52.48 -79.84
N VAL A 4 -17.94 51.39 -79.45
CA VAL A 4 -18.78 51.29 -78.27
C VAL A 4 -17.94 50.92 -77.06
N ARG A 5 -17.91 51.76 -76.02
CA ARG A 5 -17.34 51.39 -74.71
C ARG A 5 -18.42 50.75 -73.87
N LEU A 6 -18.21 49.50 -73.45
CA LEU A 6 -18.99 48.87 -72.39
C LEU A 6 -18.31 49.16 -71.04
N LYS A 7 -19.03 49.76 -70.12
CA LYS A 7 -18.72 49.87 -68.69
C LYS A 7 -19.14 48.56 -67.99
N SER A 8 -18.23 47.90 -67.34
CA SER A 8 -18.49 46.80 -66.44
C SER A 8 -18.58 47.33 -65.01
N ASP A 9 -19.77 47.37 -64.47
CA ASP A 9 -20.00 47.57 -63.03
C ASP A 9 -19.80 46.23 -62.31
N LEU A 10 -18.70 46.10 -61.55
CA LEU A 10 -18.50 45.01 -60.60
C LEU A 10 -19.14 45.42 -59.28
N GLY A 11 -20.32 44.87 -59.00
CA GLY A 11 -20.94 44.93 -57.67
C GLY A 11 -20.19 44.06 -56.71
N LEU A 12 -19.59 44.64 -55.67
CA LEU A 12 -18.99 43.94 -54.54
C LEU A 12 -20.14 43.42 -53.66
N LEU A 13 -20.44 42.10 -53.74
CA LEU A 13 -21.25 41.41 -52.73
C LEU A 13 -20.41 41.22 -51.49
N SER A 14 -20.60 42.03 -50.46
CA SER A 14 -20.07 41.80 -49.13
C SER A 14 -20.84 40.63 -48.46
N PHE A 15 -20.20 39.46 -48.45
CA PHE A 15 -20.65 38.35 -47.61
C PHE A 15 -20.33 38.67 -46.14
N VAL A 16 -21.33 39.11 -45.38
CA VAL A 16 -21.27 39.19 -43.93
C VAL A 16 -21.36 37.76 -43.39
N LEU A 17 -20.20 37.18 -43.04
CA LEU A 17 -20.13 35.94 -42.33
C LEU A 17 -20.64 36.17 -40.89
N LEU A 18 -21.90 35.88 -40.64
CA LEU A 18 -22.48 35.84 -39.29
C LEU A 18 -21.90 34.58 -38.60
N ILE A 19 -20.79 34.76 -37.88
CA ILE A 19 -20.31 33.75 -36.95
C ILE A 19 -21.32 33.72 -35.80
N PHE A 20 -22.25 32.76 -35.86
CA PHE A 20 -23.00 32.35 -34.67
C PHE A 20 -21.99 31.80 -33.66
N LEU A 21 -21.56 32.65 -32.73
CA LEU A 21 -21.06 32.22 -31.44
C LEU A 21 -22.21 31.46 -30.78
N LEU A 22 -22.27 30.14 -31.02
CA LEU A 22 -23.03 29.26 -30.16
C LEU A 22 -22.49 29.56 -28.74
N PRO A 23 -23.36 29.91 -27.78
CA PRO A 23 -22.90 29.95 -26.41
C PRO A 23 -22.27 28.55 -26.16
N SER A 24 -21.02 28.53 -25.72
CA SER A 24 -20.44 27.37 -25.10
C SER A 24 -21.47 26.97 -24.04
N SER A 25 -22.34 26.01 -24.39
CA SER A 25 -23.20 25.39 -23.39
C SER A 25 -22.23 24.93 -22.34
N ALA A 26 -22.31 25.57 -21.16
CA ALA A 26 -21.67 25.01 -19.97
C ALA A 26 -22.00 23.54 -20.00
N MET A 27 -21.01 22.68 -20.25
CA MET A 27 -21.20 21.24 -20.10
C MET A 27 -21.67 21.13 -18.66
N ALA A 28 -22.94 20.80 -18.48
CA ALA A 28 -23.47 20.47 -17.17
C ALA A 28 -22.47 19.44 -16.62
N ASP A 29 -21.81 19.79 -15.51
CA ASP A 29 -20.73 18.97 -14.96
C ASP A 29 -21.24 17.53 -14.90
N ALA A 30 -20.57 16.63 -15.62
CA ALA A 30 -20.95 15.24 -15.64
C ALA A 30 -21.00 14.76 -14.18
N PRO A 31 -22.06 14.05 -13.75
CA PRO A 31 -22.15 13.64 -12.35
C PRO A 31 -21.00 12.70 -12.01
N LEU A 32 -20.44 12.86 -10.82
CA LEU A 32 -19.52 11.87 -10.28
C LEU A 32 -20.26 10.52 -10.17
N LEU A 33 -19.67 9.48 -10.74
CA LEU A 33 -20.15 8.12 -10.57
C LEU A 33 -19.18 7.36 -9.66
N ALA A 34 -19.72 6.50 -8.80
CA ALA A 34 -18.94 5.58 -7.97
C ALA A 34 -19.56 4.19 -7.95
N GLY A 35 -18.71 3.18 -7.95
CA GLY A 35 -19.10 1.79 -7.75
C GLY A 35 -18.02 1.03 -7.03
N ALA A 36 -18.39 0.02 -6.24
CA ALA A 36 -17.44 -0.76 -5.46
C ALA A 36 -17.80 -2.24 -5.44
N ALA A 37 -16.79 -3.07 -5.25
CA ALA A 37 -16.92 -4.51 -5.09
C ALA A 37 -15.80 -5.07 -4.21
N ALA A 38 -16.08 -6.19 -3.55
CA ALA A 38 -15.13 -6.97 -2.78
C ALA A 38 -15.19 -8.43 -3.22
N LEU A 39 -14.04 -9.03 -3.47
CA LEU A 39 -13.90 -10.43 -3.86
C LEU A 39 -12.83 -11.11 -3.03
N GLU A 40 -13.13 -12.31 -2.56
CA GLU A 40 -12.20 -13.08 -1.75
C GLU A 40 -11.03 -13.61 -2.60
N ILE A 41 -9.81 -13.46 -2.06
CA ILE A 41 -8.55 -13.96 -2.64
C ILE A 41 -7.84 -14.98 -1.75
N THR A 42 -8.47 -15.42 -0.66
CA THR A 42 -7.93 -16.48 0.20
C THR A 42 -7.63 -17.72 -0.62
N PRO A 43 -6.43 -18.36 -0.47
CA PRO A 43 -6.06 -19.53 -1.27
C PRO A 43 -6.72 -20.79 -0.74
N VAL A 44 -8.03 -20.88 -0.92
CA VAL A 44 -8.84 -22.06 -0.52
C VAL A 44 -9.54 -22.67 -1.72
N ASP A 45 -9.87 -23.97 -1.59
CA ASP A 45 -10.72 -24.69 -2.54
C ASP A 45 -12.23 -24.41 -2.27
N ASP A 46 -13.09 -24.99 -3.09
CA ASP A 46 -14.57 -24.82 -2.98
C ASP A 46 -15.15 -25.38 -1.66
N GLN A 47 -14.36 -26.12 -0.90
CA GLN A 47 -14.72 -26.67 0.41
C GLN A 47 -14.13 -25.85 1.56
N GLY A 48 -13.44 -24.73 1.27
CA GLY A 48 -12.80 -23.86 2.26
C GLY A 48 -11.49 -24.40 2.83
N ARG A 49 -10.92 -25.44 2.22
CA ARG A 49 -9.62 -25.98 2.63
C ARG A 49 -8.49 -25.25 1.92
N LEU A 50 -7.35 -25.08 2.60
CA LEU A 50 -6.16 -24.48 1.99
C LEU A 50 -5.80 -25.21 0.69
N ARG A 51 -5.57 -24.41 -0.36
CA ARG A 51 -5.10 -24.92 -1.66
C ARG A 51 -3.61 -25.13 -1.59
N GLN A 52 -3.20 -26.41 -1.53
CA GLN A 52 -1.81 -26.82 -1.43
C GLN A 52 -1.61 -28.17 -2.11
N GLU A 53 -0.38 -28.46 -2.47
CA GLU A 53 -0.02 -29.79 -2.96
C GLU A 53 -0.07 -30.81 -1.84
N PRO A 54 -0.48 -32.07 -2.16
CA PRO A 54 -0.51 -33.14 -1.16
C PRO A 54 0.90 -33.45 -0.62
N TYR A 55 1.01 -33.63 0.69
CA TYR A 55 2.26 -34.00 1.36
C TYR A 55 2.01 -35.01 2.48
N GLU A 56 3.07 -35.66 2.93
CA GLU A 56 3.04 -36.61 4.04
C GLU A 56 3.48 -35.91 5.34
N ASP A 57 2.49 -35.46 6.13
CA ASP A 57 2.75 -34.85 7.45
C ASP A 57 3.27 -35.91 8.45
N ARG A 58 4.60 -36.09 8.49
CA ARG A 58 5.28 -37.11 9.27
C ARG A 58 5.33 -36.83 10.75
N ASN A 59 5.42 -35.55 11.10
CA ASN A 59 5.50 -35.11 12.48
C ASN A 59 4.14 -34.70 13.06
N LYS A 60 3.07 -34.69 12.23
CA LYS A 60 1.68 -34.37 12.59
C LYS A 60 1.51 -32.97 13.15
N ASN A 61 2.25 -32.02 12.58
CA ASN A 61 2.12 -30.60 12.96
C ASN A 61 1.11 -29.80 12.11
N GLY A 62 0.49 -30.43 11.09
CA GLY A 62 -0.55 -29.85 10.24
C GLY A 62 -0.04 -28.91 9.16
N ARG A 63 1.26 -28.89 8.89
CA ARG A 63 1.88 -28.05 7.86
C ARG A 63 3.00 -28.80 7.14
N TYR A 64 3.30 -28.37 5.92
CA TYR A 64 4.44 -28.90 5.18
C TYR A 64 5.76 -28.37 5.77
N ASP A 65 6.67 -29.26 6.08
CA ASP A 65 8.03 -28.97 6.51
C ASP A 65 9.02 -29.17 5.35
N ALA A 66 9.53 -28.06 4.82
CA ALA A 66 10.52 -28.09 3.75
C ALA A 66 11.89 -28.62 4.22
N PRO A 67 12.74 -29.16 3.32
CA PRO A 67 14.12 -29.45 3.64
C PRO A 67 14.86 -28.19 4.09
N ASP A 68 15.55 -28.25 5.23
CA ASP A 68 16.37 -27.15 5.73
C ASP A 68 17.83 -27.36 5.26
N PRO A 69 18.36 -26.49 4.37
CA PRO A 69 19.73 -26.60 3.88
C PRO A 69 20.78 -26.38 4.98
N ASP A 70 20.44 -25.63 6.04
CA ASP A 70 21.32 -25.41 7.20
C ASP A 70 21.27 -26.57 8.20
N ARG A 71 20.28 -27.46 8.04
CA ARG A 71 20.10 -28.69 8.85
C ARG A 71 19.95 -29.92 7.96
N PRO A 72 21.00 -30.37 7.27
CA PRO A 72 20.93 -31.44 6.26
C PRO A 72 20.44 -32.79 6.81
N ARG A 73 20.35 -32.98 8.14
CA ARG A 73 19.74 -34.12 8.77
C ARG A 73 18.21 -34.04 8.86
N GLN A 74 17.64 -32.83 8.73
CA GLN A 74 16.22 -32.61 8.67
C GLN A 74 15.78 -32.76 7.21
N ARG A 75 15.45 -34.00 6.84
CA ARG A 75 14.84 -34.27 5.53
C ARG A 75 13.45 -33.65 5.52
N GLY A 76 13.15 -32.86 4.50
CA GLY A 76 11.80 -32.35 4.29
C GLY A 76 10.78 -33.47 4.13
N GLU A 77 9.53 -33.10 4.28
CA GLU A 77 8.43 -34.03 4.07
C GLU A 77 8.26 -34.32 2.57
N PRO A 78 7.93 -35.58 2.21
CA PRO A 78 7.59 -35.89 0.84
C PRO A 78 6.30 -35.20 0.41
N PHE A 79 6.26 -34.77 -0.84
CA PHE A 79 5.07 -34.17 -1.43
C PHE A 79 4.84 -34.69 -2.85
N THR A 80 3.64 -34.45 -3.37
CA THR A 80 3.29 -34.76 -4.76
C THR A 80 3.36 -33.48 -5.57
N ASP A 81 4.39 -33.34 -6.38
CA ASP A 81 4.56 -32.21 -7.31
C ASP A 81 3.57 -32.36 -8.47
N LEU A 82 2.48 -31.60 -8.41
CA LEU A 82 1.37 -31.70 -9.37
C LEU A 82 1.64 -30.95 -10.69
N ASN A 83 2.53 -29.97 -10.67
CA ASN A 83 2.84 -29.14 -11.85
C ASN A 83 4.25 -29.32 -12.40
N GLY A 84 5.08 -30.17 -11.76
CA GLY A 84 6.41 -30.53 -12.21
C GLY A 84 7.45 -29.43 -12.03
N ASN A 85 7.24 -28.50 -11.12
CA ASN A 85 8.15 -27.36 -10.91
C ASN A 85 9.27 -27.64 -9.90
N GLY A 86 9.27 -28.81 -9.24
CA GLY A 86 10.31 -29.28 -8.34
C GLY A 86 10.27 -28.67 -6.93
N LYS A 87 9.23 -27.90 -6.59
CA LYS A 87 8.98 -27.37 -5.24
C LYS A 87 7.56 -27.68 -4.79
N TRP A 88 7.34 -27.71 -3.49
CA TRP A 88 5.99 -27.80 -2.97
C TRP A 88 5.28 -26.46 -3.12
N ASP A 89 4.09 -26.48 -3.70
CA ASP A 89 3.23 -25.32 -3.89
C ASP A 89 2.10 -25.30 -2.86
N GLY A 90 2.08 -24.23 -2.08
CA GLY A 90 1.09 -23.99 -1.05
C GLY A 90 1.27 -22.61 -0.40
N PRO A 91 0.44 -22.28 0.59
CA PRO A 91 0.44 -20.95 1.17
C PRO A 91 1.59 -20.78 2.18
N PHE A 92 2.76 -20.33 1.73
CA PHE A 92 3.80 -19.79 2.60
C PHE A 92 3.36 -18.44 3.15
N LEU A 93 3.43 -18.25 4.48
CA LEU A 93 3.09 -16.98 5.12
C LEU A 93 4.22 -15.96 4.95
N ALA A 94 3.83 -14.75 4.59
CA ALA A 94 4.72 -13.62 4.34
C ALA A 94 4.74 -12.62 5.50
N GLY A 95 5.69 -11.68 5.44
CA GLY A 95 5.75 -10.48 6.28
C GLY A 95 6.85 -10.50 7.33
N PHE A 96 7.27 -11.65 7.84
CA PHE A 96 8.33 -11.73 8.83
C PHE A 96 9.55 -12.48 8.30
N PHE A 97 10.74 -11.90 8.43
CA PHE A 97 11.97 -12.63 8.21
C PHE A 97 12.33 -13.42 9.47
N HIS A 98 12.12 -14.75 9.42
CA HIS A 98 12.48 -15.64 10.50
C HIS A 98 13.87 -16.24 10.26
N HIS A 99 14.60 -16.46 11.34
CA HIS A 99 15.77 -17.30 11.33
C HIS A 99 15.31 -18.77 11.42
N GLY A 100 15.08 -19.41 10.28
CA GLY A 100 14.65 -20.82 10.21
C GLY A 100 13.70 -21.10 9.05
N PRO A 101 13.16 -22.32 8.96
CA PRO A 101 12.23 -22.67 7.89
C PRO A 101 11.01 -21.76 7.93
N TYR A 102 10.67 -21.21 6.77
CA TYR A 102 9.51 -20.33 6.62
C TYR A 102 8.22 -21.11 6.88
N TYR A 103 7.26 -20.44 7.50
CA TYR A 103 6.02 -21.10 7.93
C TYR A 103 5.05 -21.19 6.77
N THR A 104 4.48 -22.39 6.61
CA THR A 104 3.29 -22.58 5.79
C THR A 104 2.03 -22.35 6.63
N ALA A 105 0.94 -21.90 5.99
CA ALA A 105 -0.32 -21.73 6.67
C ALA A 105 -0.90 -23.09 7.09
N THR A 106 -1.55 -23.13 8.27
CA THR A 106 -2.29 -24.30 8.77
C THR A 106 -3.79 -24.14 8.71
N GLY A 107 -4.27 -22.95 8.35
CA GLY A 107 -5.69 -22.61 8.26
C GLY A 107 -5.92 -21.14 7.99
N VAL A 108 -7.18 -20.74 8.08
CA VAL A 108 -7.64 -19.36 7.85
C VAL A 108 -8.37 -18.88 9.10
N HIS A 109 -7.96 -17.74 9.64
CA HIS A 109 -8.67 -17.05 10.70
C HIS A 109 -9.75 -16.13 10.14
N ASP A 110 -9.39 -15.33 9.13
CA ASP A 110 -10.30 -14.46 8.39
C ASP A 110 -9.86 -14.35 6.93
N PRO A 111 -10.80 -14.08 6.01
CA PRO A 111 -10.52 -14.10 4.60
C PRO A 111 -9.68 -12.90 4.14
N LEU A 112 -8.87 -13.14 3.10
CA LEU A 112 -8.14 -12.12 2.36
C LEU A 112 -9.01 -11.61 1.20
N TRP A 113 -8.91 -10.31 0.90
CA TRP A 113 -9.79 -9.65 -0.07
C TRP A 113 -9.04 -8.85 -1.13
N ALA A 114 -9.62 -8.81 -2.34
CA ALA A 114 -9.45 -7.75 -3.32
C ALA A 114 -10.66 -6.82 -3.23
N ARG A 115 -10.46 -5.55 -2.87
CA ARG A 115 -11.53 -4.57 -2.68
C ARG A 115 -11.32 -3.37 -3.59
N ALA A 116 -12.23 -3.15 -4.53
CA ALA A 116 -12.13 -2.16 -5.58
C ALA A 116 -13.18 -1.05 -5.42
N LEU A 117 -12.74 0.20 -5.66
CA LEU A 117 -13.57 1.37 -5.88
C LEU A 117 -13.27 1.91 -7.26
N VAL A 118 -14.29 2.13 -8.07
CA VAL A 118 -14.19 2.85 -9.35
C VAL A 118 -14.93 4.17 -9.24
N LEU A 119 -14.22 5.25 -9.57
CA LEU A 119 -14.74 6.61 -9.62
C LEU A 119 -14.65 7.11 -11.06
N GLU A 120 -15.72 7.75 -11.54
CA GLU A 120 -15.75 8.38 -12.86
C GLU A 120 -16.24 9.83 -12.72
N GLN A 121 -15.47 10.77 -13.28
CA GLN A 121 -15.83 12.19 -13.35
C GLN A 121 -15.38 12.74 -14.71
N GLY A 122 -16.33 13.08 -15.55
CA GLY A 122 -16.05 13.52 -16.92
C GLY A 122 -15.32 12.43 -17.72
N GLU A 123 -14.13 12.75 -18.24
CA GLU A 123 -13.31 11.81 -19.03
C GLU A 123 -12.38 10.94 -18.15
N THR A 124 -12.34 11.19 -16.84
CA THR A 124 -11.45 10.45 -15.94
C THR A 124 -12.19 9.31 -15.26
N THR A 125 -11.72 8.09 -15.47
CA THR A 125 -12.18 6.90 -14.75
C THR A 125 -11.02 6.28 -14.00
N LEU A 126 -11.09 6.29 -12.67
CA LEU A 126 -10.05 5.83 -11.76
C LEU A 126 -10.52 4.58 -11.01
N ALA A 127 -9.73 3.53 -11.03
CA ALA A 127 -9.89 2.38 -10.14
C ALA A 127 -8.85 2.43 -9.01
N ILE A 128 -9.29 2.25 -7.76
CA ILE A 128 -8.43 2.09 -6.57
C ILE A 128 -8.75 0.73 -5.98
N VAL A 129 -7.73 -0.11 -5.84
CA VAL A 129 -7.88 -1.48 -5.33
C VAL A 129 -6.93 -1.69 -4.15
N ALA A 130 -7.46 -2.23 -3.07
CA ALA A 130 -6.67 -2.75 -1.96
C ALA A 130 -6.67 -4.28 -1.99
N LEU A 131 -5.49 -4.87 -1.83
CA LEU A 131 -5.28 -6.32 -1.74
C LEU A 131 -4.75 -6.69 -0.36
N ASP A 132 -5.34 -7.71 0.27
CA ASP A 132 -4.85 -8.23 1.54
C ASP A 132 -3.63 -9.15 1.31
N VAL A 133 -2.52 -8.54 0.95
CA VAL A 133 -1.22 -9.16 0.74
C VAL A 133 -0.13 -8.30 1.37
N VAL A 134 1.06 -8.87 1.58
CA VAL A 134 2.20 -8.12 2.13
C VAL A 134 2.71 -7.06 1.16
N GLY A 135 2.67 -7.32 -0.14
CA GLY A 135 3.08 -6.45 -1.23
C GLY A 135 2.75 -7.07 -2.58
N LEU A 136 2.80 -6.30 -3.65
CA LEU A 136 2.63 -6.79 -5.01
C LEU A 136 3.61 -6.08 -5.93
N LEU A 137 4.36 -6.84 -6.72
CA LEU A 137 5.36 -6.27 -7.64
C LEU A 137 4.69 -5.58 -8.84
N TYR A 138 5.30 -4.51 -9.34
CA TYR A 138 4.81 -3.75 -10.49
C TYR A 138 4.45 -4.60 -11.73
N PRO A 139 5.22 -5.66 -12.11
CA PRO A 139 4.82 -6.54 -13.21
C PRO A 139 3.47 -7.24 -13.01
N GLU A 140 3.10 -7.56 -11.77
CA GLU A 140 1.79 -8.14 -11.45
C GLU A 140 0.67 -7.10 -11.61
N VAL A 141 0.94 -5.86 -11.18
CA VAL A 141 0.02 -4.73 -11.40
C VAL A 141 -0.18 -4.45 -12.88
N ALA A 142 0.88 -4.51 -13.68
CA ALA A 142 0.81 -4.35 -15.14
C ALA A 142 -0.08 -5.43 -15.78
N GLN A 143 0.03 -6.69 -15.36
CA GLN A 143 -0.84 -7.77 -15.84
C GLN A 143 -2.32 -7.55 -15.45
N ILE A 144 -2.60 -7.06 -14.24
CA ILE A 144 -3.96 -6.71 -13.83
C ILE A 144 -4.52 -5.59 -14.71
N ARG A 145 -3.74 -4.55 -14.99
CA ARG A 145 -4.14 -3.44 -15.88
C ARG A 145 -4.44 -3.91 -17.30
N GLU A 146 -3.61 -4.81 -17.83
CA GLU A 146 -3.83 -5.40 -19.15
C GLU A 146 -5.17 -6.14 -19.24
N ARG A 147 -5.54 -6.90 -18.19
CA ARG A 147 -6.81 -7.64 -18.13
C ARG A 147 -8.06 -6.76 -18.12
N VAL A 148 -7.95 -5.51 -17.70
CA VAL A 148 -9.05 -4.54 -17.64
C VAL A 148 -8.91 -3.39 -18.64
N ALA A 149 -8.00 -3.49 -19.60
CA ALA A 149 -7.73 -2.43 -20.58
C ALA A 149 -8.96 -2.08 -21.44
N ASP A 150 -9.85 -3.05 -21.69
CA ASP A 150 -11.10 -2.88 -22.41
C ASP A 150 -12.12 -1.97 -21.70
N LEU A 151 -11.95 -1.70 -20.39
CA LEU A 151 -12.84 -0.82 -19.64
C LEU A 151 -12.54 0.68 -19.83
N GLY A 152 -11.45 1.04 -20.52
CA GLY A 152 -11.08 2.42 -20.78
C GLY A 152 -10.74 3.23 -19.52
N LEU A 153 -10.21 2.58 -18.48
CA LEU A 153 -9.82 3.23 -17.23
C LEU A 153 -8.63 4.16 -17.47
N THR A 154 -8.72 5.40 -16.99
CA THR A 154 -7.62 6.37 -17.04
C THR A 154 -6.42 5.88 -16.22
N GLN A 155 -6.69 5.29 -15.05
CA GLN A 155 -5.67 4.70 -14.18
C GLN A 155 -6.26 3.61 -13.29
N VAL A 156 -5.43 2.63 -12.98
CA VAL A 156 -5.71 1.59 -11.98
C VAL A 156 -4.59 1.63 -10.94
N ILE A 157 -4.94 1.98 -9.71
CA ILE A 157 -4.05 1.91 -8.55
C ILE A 157 -4.33 0.60 -7.82
N VAL A 158 -3.29 -0.21 -7.65
CA VAL A 158 -3.36 -1.43 -6.83
C VAL A 158 -2.40 -1.26 -5.66
N ALA A 159 -2.91 -1.31 -4.44
CA ALA A 159 -2.11 -1.17 -3.24
C ALA A 159 -2.28 -2.38 -2.34
N ALA A 160 -1.19 -2.81 -1.69
CA ALA A 160 -1.26 -3.84 -0.67
C ALA A 160 -1.70 -3.23 0.68
N THR A 161 -2.47 -3.99 1.47
CA THR A 161 -2.76 -3.63 2.85
C THR A 161 -1.54 -3.87 3.75
N HIS A 162 -0.54 -4.56 3.26
CA HIS A 162 0.67 -4.95 3.97
C HIS A 162 0.42 -5.92 5.13
N THR A 163 -0.58 -6.79 5.03
CA THR A 163 -0.82 -7.77 6.08
C THR A 163 0.34 -8.77 6.20
N HIS A 164 0.84 -8.94 7.42
CA HIS A 164 1.87 -9.94 7.76
C HIS A 164 1.25 -11.30 8.13
N GLY A 165 0.01 -11.52 7.80
CA GLY A 165 -0.70 -12.79 7.88
C GLY A 165 -1.22 -13.29 6.54
N GLY A 166 -0.77 -12.68 5.43
CA GLY A 166 -1.07 -13.08 4.06
C GLY A 166 -0.08 -14.10 3.52
N VAL A 167 -0.25 -14.47 2.24
CA VAL A 167 0.63 -15.40 1.54
C VAL A 167 1.77 -14.69 0.81
N ASP A 168 2.84 -15.43 0.49
CA ASP A 168 3.96 -14.88 -0.27
C ASP A 168 3.56 -14.51 -1.69
N THR A 169 3.57 -13.21 -1.98
CA THR A 169 3.32 -12.61 -3.30
C THR A 169 4.56 -11.95 -3.90
N LEU A 170 5.64 -11.85 -3.12
CA LEU A 170 6.90 -11.22 -3.54
C LEU A 170 7.97 -12.23 -3.93
N GLY A 171 7.86 -13.50 -3.47
CA GLY A 171 8.84 -14.54 -3.68
C GLY A 171 10.00 -14.47 -2.70
N LEU A 172 9.75 -14.01 -1.47
CA LEU A 172 10.76 -13.88 -0.42
C LEU A 172 10.60 -14.89 0.72
N TRP A 173 9.42 -15.51 0.89
CA TRP A 173 9.07 -16.37 2.01
C TRP A 173 8.84 -17.82 1.58
N GLY A 174 9.74 -18.37 0.80
CA GLY A 174 9.72 -19.78 0.40
C GLY A 174 10.42 -20.71 1.40
N PRO A 175 10.64 -21.98 1.02
CA PRO A 175 11.25 -22.97 1.90
C PRO A 175 12.70 -22.65 2.29
N ASN A 176 13.38 -21.80 1.52
CA ASN A 176 14.74 -21.31 1.80
C ASN A 176 15.08 -20.10 0.94
N PHE A 177 16.27 -19.51 1.15
CA PHE A 177 16.76 -18.34 0.40
C PHE A 177 17.15 -18.59 -1.08
N SER A 178 16.67 -19.67 -1.68
CA SER A 178 16.92 -20.00 -3.10
C SER A 178 15.66 -20.45 -3.83
N ILE A 179 14.55 -20.63 -3.11
CA ILE A 179 13.27 -21.08 -3.66
C ILE A 179 12.20 -20.10 -3.18
N ASP A 180 11.50 -19.47 -4.12
CA ASP A 180 10.41 -18.56 -3.80
C ASP A 180 9.18 -19.29 -3.23
N GLY A 181 8.38 -18.60 -2.42
CA GLY A 181 7.16 -19.14 -1.82
C GLY A 181 5.88 -18.85 -2.60
N LYS A 182 5.97 -18.24 -3.78
CA LYS A 182 4.77 -17.95 -4.58
C LYS A 182 4.16 -19.23 -5.13
N ASP A 183 2.90 -19.48 -4.84
CA ASP A 183 2.10 -20.50 -5.53
C ASP A 183 1.50 -19.89 -6.81
N PRO A 184 1.82 -20.41 -8.00
CA PRO A 184 1.33 -19.87 -9.27
C PRO A 184 -0.21 -19.81 -9.37
N ARG A 185 -0.91 -20.76 -8.75
CA ARG A 185 -2.38 -20.82 -8.73
C ARG A 185 -2.96 -19.71 -7.86
N THR A 186 -2.32 -19.42 -6.75
CA THR A 186 -2.70 -18.33 -5.84
C THR A 186 -2.44 -16.98 -6.50
N MET A 187 -1.31 -16.81 -7.18
CA MET A 187 -1.01 -15.59 -7.94
C MET A 187 -2.03 -15.35 -9.07
N GLU A 188 -2.42 -16.40 -9.78
CA GLU A 188 -3.46 -16.30 -10.81
C GLU A 188 -4.84 -15.97 -10.21
N GLN A 189 -5.19 -16.55 -9.07
CA GLN A 189 -6.41 -16.22 -8.35
C GLN A 189 -6.42 -14.75 -7.92
N ILE A 190 -5.32 -14.22 -7.39
CA ILE A 190 -5.21 -12.80 -7.02
C ILE A 190 -5.45 -11.92 -8.25
N ARG A 191 -4.80 -12.19 -9.38
CA ARG A 191 -4.99 -11.41 -10.62
C ARG A 191 -6.44 -11.47 -11.13
N SER A 192 -7.00 -12.66 -11.25
CA SER A 192 -8.36 -12.85 -11.80
C SER A 192 -9.44 -12.28 -10.88
N ARG A 193 -9.30 -12.43 -9.55
CA ARG A 193 -10.24 -11.84 -8.61
C ARG A 193 -10.12 -10.31 -8.53
N THR A 194 -8.92 -9.79 -8.69
CA THR A 194 -8.71 -8.33 -8.78
C THR A 194 -9.34 -7.76 -10.05
N GLU A 195 -9.14 -8.41 -11.20
CA GLU A 195 -9.83 -8.08 -12.44
C GLU A 195 -11.34 -8.08 -12.24
N GLU A 196 -11.88 -9.16 -11.69
CA GLU A 196 -13.32 -9.30 -11.47
C GLU A 196 -13.87 -8.24 -10.50
N ALA A 197 -13.10 -7.89 -9.43
CA ALA A 197 -13.49 -6.82 -8.50
C ALA A 197 -13.57 -5.46 -9.21
N ILE A 198 -12.58 -5.14 -10.06
CA ILE A 198 -12.60 -3.91 -10.86
C ILE A 198 -13.81 -3.90 -11.82
N ARG A 199 -14.04 -4.99 -12.56
CA ARG A 199 -15.18 -5.10 -13.50
C ARG A 199 -16.53 -4.95 -12.79
N ARG A 200 -16.70 -5.59 -11.63
CA ARG A 200 -17.94 -5.46 -10.84
C ARG A 200 -18.11 -4.04 -10.29
N ALA A 201 -17.05 -3.42 -9.77
CA ALA A 201 -17.09 -2.05 -9.32
C ALA A 201 -17.40 -1.08 -10.47
N TRP A 202 -16.79 -1.30 -11.64
CA TRP A 202 -17.06 -0.52 -12.85
C TRP A 202 -18.52 -0.65 -13.29
N ALA A 203 -19.08 -1.86 -13.31
CA ALA A 203 -20.47 -2.11 -13.69
C ALA A 203 -21.49 -1.55 -12.67
N ALA A 204 -21.11 -1.47 -11.39
CA ALA A 204 -21.97 -0.97 -10.31
C ALA A 204 -21.93 0.56 -10.14
N ARG A 205 -21.26 1.31 -11.03
CA ARG A 205 -21.19 2.77 -10.94
C ARG A 205 -22.57 3.40 -11.02
N ARG A 206 -22.80 4.35 -10.14
CA ARG A 206 -24.00 5.15 -10.05
C ARG A 206 -23.69 6.56 -9.54
N PRO A 207 -24.57 7.55 -9.76
CA PRO A 207 -24.36 8.90 -9.26
C PRO A 207 -24.05 8.92 -7.77
N ALA A 208 -23.01 9.64 -7.42
CA ALA A 208 -22.43 9.64 -6.07
C ALA A 208 -21.97 11.03 -5.65
N ARG A 209 -21.69 11.14 -4.35
CA ARG A 209 -21.05 12.29 -3.70
C ARG A 209 -19.93 11.78 -2.81
N LEU A 210 -18.93 12.64 -2.53
CA LEU A 210 -17.83 12.31 -1.65
C LEU A 210 -17.87 13.14 -0.38
N SER A 211 -17.68 12.48 0.76
CA SER A 211 -17.41 13.10 2.06
C SER A 211 -16.01 12.72 2.51
N TRP A 212 -15.38 13.60 3.26
CA TRP A 212 -14.00 13.44 3.71
C TRP A 212 -13.90 13.68 5.21
N GLY A 213 -13.04 12.94 5.87
CA GLY A 213 -12.78 13.12 7.28
C GLY A 213 -11.35 12.73 7.63
N LYS A 214 -10.92 13.16 8.80
CA LYS A 214 -9.65 12.75 9.40
C LYS A 214 -9.76 12.71 10.92
N GLY A 215 -9.00 11.83 11.54
CA GLY A 215 -8.99 11.66 12.97
C GLY A 215 -7.73 10.93 13.42
N ARG A 216 -7.59 10.74 14.72
CA ARG A 216 -6.49 9.98 15.30
C ARG A 216 -7.05 8.84 16.12
N PRO A 217 -6.77 7.57 15.73
CA PRO A 217 -7.15 6.42 16.55
C PRO A 217 -6.43 6.45 17.90
N LEU A 218 -7.17 6.69 18.96
CA LEU A 218 -6.63 6.81 20.30
C LEU A 218 -7.31 5.81 21.23
N SER A 219 -6.52 5.04 21.95
CA SER A 219 -6.96 4.41 23.18
C SER A 219 -6.92 5.43 24.33
N ARG A 220 -7.50 5.08 25.49
CA ARG A 220 -7.33 5.90 26.69
C ARG A 220 -5.89 6.03 27.19
N PHE A 221 -4.96 5.27 26.59
CA PHE A 221 -3.53 5.27 26.93
C PHE A 221 -2.65 5.97 25.87
N GLY A 222 -3.24 6.56 24.84
CA GLY A 222 -2.54 7.26 23.77
C GLY A 222 -2.75 6.65 22.39
N ILE A 223 -1.83 6.97 21.49
CA ILE A 223 -1.85 6.51 20.10
C ILE A 223 -1.68 4.99 19.99
N LEU A 224 -2.21 4.41 18.90
CA LEU A 224 -2.16 2.97 18.63
C LEU A 224 -0.98 2.56 17.74
N ILE A 225 -0.03 3.43 17.55
CA ILE A 225 1.14 3.24 16.69
C ILE A 225 2.40 3.50 17.52
N ASN A 226 3.36 2.62 17.39
CA ASN A 226 4.71 2.78 17.90
C ASN A 226 5.68 2.86 16.73
N ASP A 227 6.72 3.66 16.85
CA ASP A 227 7.84 3.70 15.93
C ASP A 227 9.05 3.06 16.61
N LEU A 228 9.61 2.02 16.00
CA LEU A 228 10.73 1.27 16.55
C LEU A 228 12.09 1.79 16.11
N ARG A 229 12.12 2.67 15.10
CA ARG A 229 13.35 3.28 14.58
C ARG A 229 13.57 4.68 15.16
N ASN A 230 14.81 5.16 15.11
CA ASN A 230 15.18 6.56 15.33
C ASN A 230 15.37 7.30 13.99
N PRO A 231 14.89 8.55 13.88
CA PRO A 231 14.09 9.27 14.86
C PRO A 231 12.69 8.69 15.03
N VAL A 232 12.03 8.96 16.15
CA VAL A 232 10.62 8.60 16.34
C VAL A 232 9.77 9.63 15.63
N VAL A 233 9.23 9.28 14.44
CA VAL A 233 8.29 10.08 13.65
C VAL A 233 7.08 9.23 13.33
N ILE A 234 5.90 9.63 13.80
CA ILE A 234 4.68 8.82 13.69
C ILE A 234 3.62 9.56 12.90
N ASP A 235 3.19 8.99 11.77
CA ASP A 235 1.97 9.39 11.06
C ASP A 235 0.76 8.71 11.71
N ASP A 236 0.20 9.34 12.73
CA ASP A 236 -0.92 8.84 13.51
C ASP A 236 -2.30 9.27 12.96
N GLU A 237 -2.32 10.09 11.90
CA GLU A 237 -3.56 10.55 11.30
C GLU A 237 -4.22 9.46 10.46
N LEU A 238 -5.46 9.11 10.78
CA LEU A 238 -6.33 8.30 9.95
C LEU A 238 -7.15 9.24 9.06
N ARG A 239 -7.09 9.00 7.76
CA ARG A 239 -7.83 9.75 6.73
C ARG A 239 -8.92 8.85 6.17
N VAL A 240 -10.08 9.43 5.90
CA VAL A 240 -11.23 8.68 5.39
C VAL A 240 -11.95 9.44 4.29
N MET A 241 -12.37 8.70 3.26
CA MET A 241 -13.24 9.15 2.18
C MET A 241 -14.45 8.23 2.10
N ARG A 242 -15.66 8.79 2.11
CA ARG A 242 -16.90 8.06 1.85
C ARG A 242 -17.47 8.45 0.51
N ALA A 243 -17.73 7.47 -0.34
CA ALA A 243 -18.56 7.62 -1.52
C ALA A 243 -19.98 7.15 -1.18
N GLU A 244 -20.96 8.04 -1.33
CA GLU A 244 -22.36 7.74 -1.09
C GLU A 244 -23.21 8.00 -2.32
N ALA A 245 -24.22 7.18 -2.55
CA ALA A 245 -25.21 7.38 -3.59
C ALA A 245 -26.13 8.56 -3.25
N LEU A 246 -26.87 9.08 -4.23
CA LEU A 246 -27.77 10.21 -4.01
C LEU A 246 -28.89 9.92 -3.01
N ASP A 247 -29.21 8.65 -2.77
CA ASP A 247 -30.16 8.19 -1.74
C ASP A 247 -29.54 8.09 -0.33
N GLY A 248 -28.28 8.50 -0.17
CA GLY A 248 -27.54 8.50 1.10
C GLY A 248 -26.90 7.16 1.47
N LYS A 249 -27.11 6.09 0.68
CA LYS A 249 -26.47 4.80 0.96
C LYS A 249 -25.00 4.83 0.63
N THR A 250 -24.17 4.31 1.52
CA THR A 250 -22.74 4.16 1.28
C THR A 250 -22.47 3.20 0.13
N ILE A 251 -21.64 3.61 -0.82
CA ILE A 251 -21.08 2.78 -1.89
C ILE A 251 -19.77 2.17 -1.41
N ALA A 252 -18.86 3.05 -0.95
CA ALA A 252 -17.58 2.64 -0.39
C ALA A 252 -17.10 3.63 0.67
N THR A 253 -16.27 3.11 1.59
CA THR A 253 -15.48 3.92 2.52
C THR A 253 -14.02 3.54 2.36
N LEU A 254 -13.18 4.50 1.95
CA LEU A 254 -11.74 4.31 1.82
C LEU A 254 -11.06 4.89 3.06
N ILE A 255 -10.23 4.09 3.72
CA ILE A 255 -9.51 4.44 4.94
C ILE A 255 -8.01 4.35 4.67
N ASN A 256 -7.25 5.40 5.03
CA ASN A 256 -5.81 5.42 4.91
C ASN A 256 -5.19 5.67 6.30
N TRP A 257 -4.34 4.74 6.74
CA TRP A 257 -3.70 4.81 8.05
C TRP A 257 -2.37 4.05 8.04
N SER A 258 -1.43 4.38 8.92
CA SER A 258 -0.01 4.05 8.74
C SER A 258 0.56 2.87 9.55
N PRO A 259 -0.10 2.19 10.49
CA PRO A 259 0.53 1.05 11.17
C PRO A 259 0.56 -0.20 10.31
N HIS A 260 1.61 -1.00 10.46
CA HIS A 260 1.70 -2.34 9.89
C HIS A 260 0.57 -3.25 10.38
N PRO A 261 -0.14 -3.97 9.51
CA PRO A 261 -1.07 -5.02 9.89
C PRO A 261 -0.33 -6.30 10.33
N GLU A 262 0.24 -6.25 11.54
CA GLU A 262 1.08 -7.31 12.11
C GLU A 262 0.78 -7.57 13.59
N THR A 263 -0.41 -7.18 14.05
CA THR A 263 -0.79 -7.22 15.48
C THR A 263 -0.70 -8.59 16.10
N VAL A 264 -0.99 -9.64 15.31
CA VAL A 264 -0.93 -11.04 15.77
C VAL A 264 0.52 -11.52 15.87
N GLY A 265 1.43 -10.87 15.15
CA GLY A 265 2.86 -11.15 15.16
C GLY A 265 3.23 -12.47 14.50
N ALA A 266 4.53 -12.75 14.47
CA ALA A 266 5.15 -13.86 13.75
C ALA A 266 4.80 -15.27 14.27
N GLY A 267 4.05 -15.39 15.35
CA GLY A 267 3.74 -16.71 15.97
C GLY A 267 2.49 -17.41 15.43
N SER A 268 1.69 -16.72 14.60
CA SER A 268 0.49 -17.31 14.00
C SER A 268 0.81 -18.05 12.72
N SER A 269 0.20 -19.22 12.54
CA SER A 269 0.19 -19.97 11.28
C SER A 269 -1.13 -19.85 10.51
N LEU A 270 -2.03 -18.97 10.94
CA LEU A 270 -3.33 -18.76 10.31
C LEU A 270 -3.28 -17.54 9.37
N ILE A 271 -3.84 -17.72 8.18
CA ILE A 271 -4.07 -16.62 7.24
C ILE A 271 -5.03 -15.60 7.84
N THR A 272 -4.68 -14.32 7.73
CA THR A 272 -5.48 -13.20 8.24
C THR A 272 -5.13 -11.90 7.54
N SER A 273 -6.10 -10.98 7.45
CA SER A 273 -5.84 -9.58 7.10
C SER A 273 -5.55 -8.70 8.33
N ASP A 274 -5.40 -9.29 9.52
CA ASP A 274 -5.07 -8.62 10.78
C ASP A 274 -6.13 -7.56 11.20
N PHE A 275 -5.75 -6.45 11.83
CA PHE A 275 -6.68 -5.39 12.25
C PHE A 275 -7.51 -4.78 11.10
N PRO A 276 -7.06 -4.71 9.83
CA PRO A 276 -7.90 -4.28 8.72
C PRO A 276 -9.17 -5.09 8.53
N HIS A 277 -9.19 -6.39 8.87
CA HIS A 277 -10.41 -7.18 8.89
C HIS A 277 -11.47 -6.55 9.80
N TYR A 278 -11.10 -6.29 11.05
CA TYR A 278 -12.01 -5.77 12.05
C TYR A 278 -12.38 -4.30 11.81
N LEU A 279 -11.46 -3.51 11.28
CA LEU A 279 -11.70 -2.13 10.87
C LEU A 279 -12.78 -2.07 9.79
N ARG A 280 -12.64 -2.85 8.73
CA ARG A 280 -13.62 -2.91 7.63
C ARG A 280 -14.97 -3.40 8.10
N LYS A 281 -14.99 -4.49 8.85
CA LYS A 281 -16.21 -5.04 9.44
C LYS A 281 -16.89 -4.01 10.35
N GLY A 282 -16.13 -3.29 11.15
CA GLY A 282 -16.66 -2.24 12.02
C GLY A 282 -17.31 -1.09 11.26
N ILE A 283 -16.77 -0.70 10.10
CA ILE A 283 -17.37 0.33 9.24
C ILE A 283 -18.60 -0.19 8.50
N GLU A 284 -18.52 -1.41 7.96
CA GLU A 284 -19.61 -2.00 7.18
C GLU A 284 -20.80 -2.40 8.04
N GLU A 285 -20.56 -3.10 9.16
CA GLU A 285 -21.59 -3.74 9.98
C GLU A 285 -21.82 -3.02 11.33
N GLY A 286 -20.79 -2.39 11.89
CA GLY A 286 -20.82 -1.87 13.25
C GLY A 286 -20.88 -2.99 14.30
N GLY A 287 -21.69 -2.79 15.33
CA GLY A 287 -21.97 -3.82 16.33
C GLY A 287 -20.95 -3.94 17.47
N PHE A 288 -20.00 -3.03 17.56
CA PHE A 288 -18.99 -2.94 18.61
C PHE A 288 -19.16 -1.65 19.43
N SER A 289 -18.43 -1.53 20.54
CA SER A 289 -18.47 -0.35 21.40
C SER A 289 -17.08 0.24 21.64
N VAL A 290 -17.03 1.56 21.80
CA VAL A 290 -15.85 2.26 22.28
C VAL A 290 -16.27 3.13 23.48
N GLY A 291 -15.82 2.76 24.66
CA GLY A 291 -16.37 3.26 25.92
C GLY A 291 -17.86 2.88 26.05
N TRP A 292 -18.71 3.84 26.35
CA TRP A 292 -20.17 3.62 26.53
C TRP A 292 -20.96 3.79 25.21
N ARG A 293 -20.31 4.10 24.10
CA ARG A 293 -20.97 4.38 22.81
C ARG A 293 -20.87 3.18 21.90
N ARG A 294 -22.02 2.73 21.37
CA ARG A 294 -22.11 1.68 20.37
C ARG A 294 -21.93 2.27 18.99
N ALA A 295 -21.11 1.63 18.16
CA ALA A 295 -20.94 1.96 16.76
C ALA A 295 -22.01 1.29 15.90
N GLU A 296 -22.59 2.05 14.99
CA GLU A 296 -23.44 1.55 13.92
C GLU A 296 -22.66 1.58 12.61
N GLY A 297 -22.74 0.51 11.84
CA GLY A 297 -22.11 0.44 10.53
C GLY A 297 -22.84 1.34 9.53
N ILE A 298 -22.12 1.78 8.51
CA ILE A 298 -22.66 2.62 7.44
C ILE A 298 -22.81 1.87 6.12
N GLY A 299 -22.53 0.56 6.12
CA GLY A 299 -22.63 -0.30 4.92
C GLY A 299 -21.59 0.02 3.85
N GLY A 300 -21.86 -0.46 2.64
CA GLY A 300 -20.98 -0.33 1.49
C GLY A 300 -19.76 -1.23 1.56
N VAL A 301 -18.71 -0.91 0.80
CA VAL A 301 -17.43 -1.63 0.78
C VAL A 301 -16.36 -0.78 1.47
N ALA A 302 -15.85 -1.23 2.61
CA ALA A 302 -14.73 -0.57 3.28
C ALA A 302 -13.38 -1.03 2.68
N ILE A 303 -12.52 -0.08 2.35
CA ILE A 303 -11.25 -0.29 1.66
C ILE A 303 -10.14 0.32 2.52
N TYR A 304 -9.21 -0.51 3.01
CA TYR A 304 -8.07 -0.06 3.79
C TYR A 304 -6.84 0.10 2.88
N LEU A 305 -6.18 1.24 2.98
CA LEU A 305 -4.92 1.54 2.30
C LEU A 305 -3.87 1.88 3.35
N SER A 306 -2.73 1.21 3.31
CA SER A 306 -1.59 1.54 4.15
C SER A 306 -1.02 2.91 3.82
N GLY A 307 -0.59 3.63 4.84
CA GLY A 307 0.02 4.96 4.74
C GLY A 307 1.55 4.91 4.71
N SER A 308 2.18 5.81 5.45
CA SER A 308 3.64 5.85 5.64
C SER A 308 4.06 4.83 6.69
N VAL A 309 4.11 3.56 6.32
CA VAL A 309 4.40 2.44 7.22
C VAL A 309 5.89 2.27 7.56
N GLY A 310 6.79 2.90 6.81
CA GLY A 310 8.24 2.85 7.04
C GLY A 310 8.64 3.31 8.44
N GLY A 311 9.91 3.14 8.83
CA GLY A 311 10.37 3.37 10.20
C GLY A 311 9.86 2.33 11.20
N LEU A 312 9.24 1.24 10.74
CA LEU A 312 8.53 0.25 11.56
C LEU A 312 7.41 0.83 12.40
N LEU A 313 6.49 1.56 11.76
CA LEU A 313 5.25 1.95 12.40
C LEU A 313 4.40 0.71 12.69
N THR A 314 4.29 0.34 13.95
CA THR A 314 3.69 -0.94 14.35
C THR A 314 2.73 -0.77 15.52
N PRO A 315 1.66 -1.58 15.58
CA PRO A 315 0.83 -1.68 16.78
C PRO A 315 1.44 -2.58 17.87
N LEU A 316 2.57 -3.24 17.59
CA LEU A 316 3.25 -4.09 18.56
C LEU A 316 3.83 -3.27 19.73
N ARG A 317 3.90 -3.90 20.90
CA ARG A 317 4.42 -3.32 22.16
C ARG A 317 3.61 -2.13 22.69
N ILE A 318 2.40 -1.91 22.18
CA ILE A 318 1.48 -0.90 22.68
C ILE A 318 0.52 -1.59 23.66
N PRO A 319 0.45 -1.16 24.93
CA PRO A 319 -0.50 -1.69 25.87
C PRO A 319 -1.92 -1.27 25.50
N ILE A 320 -2.79 -2.23 25.30
CA ILE A 320 -4.21 -2.01 25.01
C ILE A 320 -5.04 -2.73 26.08
N ARG A 321 -6.19 -2.18 26.40
CA ARG A 321 -7.17 -2.76 27.31
C ARG A 321 -8.51 -2.93 26.61
N ASP A 322 -9.26 -3.95 27.06
CA ASP A 322 -10.64 -4.17 26.65
C ASP A 322 -11.60 -3.12 27.24
N GLU A 323 -12.89 -3.32 27.06
CA GLU A 323 -13.94 -2.41 27.53
C GLU A 323 -14.08 -2.43 29.06
N GLU A 324 -13.83 -3.57 29.69
CA GLU A 324 -13.82 -3.79 31.12
C GLU A 324 -12.58 -3.19 31.79
N GLY A 325 -11.55 -2.86 31.00
CA GLY A 325 -10.31 -2.27 31.47
C GLY A 325 -9.21 -3.29 31.74
N GLU A 326 -9.41 -4.56 31.36
CA GLU A 326 -8.42 -5.60 31.52
C GLU A 326 -7.37 -5.54 30.41
N PRO A 327 -6.09 -5.85 30.69
CA PRO A 327 -5.03 -5.86 29.69
C PRO A 327 -5.30 -6.90 28.60
N ILE A 328 -5.26 -6.46 27.35
CA ILE A 328 -5.31 -7.38 26.20
C ILE A 328 -3.91 -7.95 25.96
N PRO A 329 -3.77 -9.29 25.81
CA PRO A 329 -2.49 -9.92 25.53
C PRO A 329 -1.85 -9.39 24.25
N GLU A 330 -0.52 -9.21 24.30
CA GLU A 330 0.29 -8.89 23.11
C GLU A 330 0.22 -10.02 22.10
N ARG A 331 0.26 -9.70 20.80
CA ARG A 331 0.22 -10.66 19.69
C ARG A 331 -1.01 -11.58 19.77
N SER A 332 -2.20 -10.98 19.88
CA SER A 332 -3.46 -11.71 20.00
C SER A 332 -4.52 -11.20 19.04
N TRP A 333 -5.47 -12.07 18.71
CA TRP A 333 -6.68 -11.74 17.94
C TRP A 333 -7.52 -10.65 18.63
N SER A 334 -7.59 -10.68 19.94
CA SER A 334 -8.29 -9.66 20.74
C SER A 334 -7.64 -8.29 20.55
N LYS A 335 -6.31 -8.23 20.43
CA LYS A 335 -5.60 -6.97 20.18
C LYS A 335 -5.84 -6.47 18.75
N ALA A 336 -5.74 -7.34 17.74
CA ALA A 336 -6.06 -6.99 16.35
C ALA A 336 -7.49 -6.46 16.22
N ARG A 337 -8.45 -7.16 16.85
CA ARG A 337 -9.85 -6.75 16.89
C ARG A 337 -10.01 -5.37 17.55
N ARG A 338 -9.44 -5.14 18.71
CA ARG A 338 -9.60 -3.88 19.44
C ARG A 338 -9.00 -2.70 18.69
N ILE A 339 -7.84 -2.87 18.07
CA ILE A 339 -7.22 -1.84 17.20
C ILE A 339 -8.13 -1.53 16.02
N GLY A 340 -8.61 -2.55 15.31
CA GLY A 340 -9.54 -2.37 14.19
C GLY A 340 -10.84 -1.68 14.59
N GLU A 341 -11.44 -2.03 15.72
CA GLU A 341 -12.65 -1.40 16.26
C GLU A 341 -12.43 0.09 16.60
N ILE A 342 -11.31 0.44 17.24
CA ILE A 342 -10.98 1.84 17.56
C ILE A 342 -10.73 2.63 16.28
N ALA A 343 -10.03 2.06 15.30
CA ALA A 343 -9.81 2.70 14.01
C ALA A 343 -11.11 2.89 13.21
N ALA A 344 -12.01 1.88 13.23
CA ALA A 344 -13.34 1.98 12.62
C ALA A 344 -14.18 3.08 13.29
N TRP A 345 -14.19 3.12 14.62
CA TRP A 345 -14.84 4.18 15.38
C TRP A 345 -14.32 5.56 14.97
N THR A 346 -13.00 5.72 14.89
CA THR A 346 -12.38 7.00 14.50
C THR A 346 -12.80 7.42 13.10
N ALA A 347 -12.86 6.49 12.14
CA ALA A 347 -13.32 6.78 10.77
C ALA A 347 -14.80 7.19 10.74
N LEU A 348 -15.67 6.48 11.48
CA LEU A 348 -17.09 6.80 11.57
C LEU A 348 -17.34 8.17 12.22
N GLU A 349 -16.63 8.48 13.32
CA GLU A 349 -16.70 9.80 13.96
C GLU A 349 -16.18 10.92 13.05
N ALA A 350 -15.08 10.66 12.32
CA ALA A 350 -14.51 11.64 11.38
C ALA A 350 -15.47 11.98 10.23
N LEU A 351 -16.40 11.09 9.90
CA LEU A 351 -17.40 11.30 8.83
C LEU A 351 -18.75 11.84 9.35
N ARG A 352 -19.01 11.76 10.66
CA ARG A 352 -20.36 11.98 11.23
C ARG A 352 -21.01 13.30 10.78
N ASP A 353 -20.29 14.39 10.85
CA ASP A 353 -20.81 15.73 10.57
C ASP A 353 -20.19 16.33 9.32
N GLN A 354 -19.68 15.47 8.41
CA GLN A 354 -19.06 15.91 7.17
C GLN A 354 -20.06 15.86 6.02
N PRO A 355 -20.54 17.00 5.55
CA PRO A 355 -21.43 17.01 4.40
C PRO A 355 -20.68 16.55 3.14
N PRO A 356 -21.38 15.87 2.22
CA PRO A 356 -20.82 15.57 0.92
C PRO A 356 -20.42 16.85 0.17
N ARG A 357 -19.24 16.86 -0.43
CA ARG A 357 -18.73 17.95 -1.24
C ARG A 357 -18.85 17.60 -2.72
N PRO A 358 -19.30 18.52 -3.58
CA PRO A 358 -19.25 18.36 -5.03
C PRO A 358 -17.81 18.16 -5.49
N ILE A 359 -17.57 17.18 -6.34
CA ILE A 359 -16.31 16.99 -7.03
C ILE A 359 -16.55 17.31 -8.50
N VAL A 360 -15.91 18.35 -8.98
CA VAL A 360 -16.07 18.87 -10.34
C VAL A 360 -15.07 18.27 -11.32
N ARG A 361 -13.92 17.76 -10.81
CA ARG A 361 -12.89 17.12 -11.62
C ARG A 361 -12.04 16.18 -10.79
N ILE A 362 -11.69 15.03 -11.37
CA ILE A 362 -10.61 14.17 -10.91
C ILE A 362 -9.48 14.29 -11.93
N GLU A 363 -8.27 14.53 -11.46
CA GLU A 363 -7.07 14.57 -12.27
C GLU A 363 -6.08 13.52 -11.77
N VAL A 364 -5.55 12.74 -12.70
CA VAL A 364 -4.53 11.73 -12.39
C VAL A 364 -3.26 12.07 -13.14
N ARG A 365 -2.17 12.24 -12.42
CA ARG A 365 -0.82 12.39 -12.96
C ARG A 365 0.00 11.19 -12.56
N SER A 366 0.52 10.47 -13.55
CA SER A 366 1.28 9.24 -13.34
C SER A 366 2.64 9.36 -14.01
N LYS A 367 3.67 8.82 -13.38
CA LYS A 367 5.00 8.75 -13.97
C LYS A 367 5.68 7.44 -13.61
N THR A 368 6.10 6.70 -14.64
CA THR A 368 7.04 5.60 -14.49
C THR A 368 8.45 6.12 -14.27
N LEU A 369 9.22 5.44 -13.46
CA LEU A 369 10.60 5.80 -13.15
C LEU A 369 11.46 4.55 -12.96
N PHE A 370 12.76 4.73 -13.18
CA PHE A 370 13.77 3.72 -12.91
C PHE A 370 14.42 4.02 -11.55
N VAL A 371 14.34 3.04 -10.65
CA VAL A 371 14.95 3.08 -9.33
C VAL A 371 16.19 2.18 -9.33
N PRO A 372 17.37 2.71 -8.92
CA PRO A 372 18.56 1.89 -8.81
C PRO A 372 18.38 0.74 -7.84
N PHE A 373 18.74 -0.47 -8.29
CA PHE A 373 18.70 -1.70 -7.52
C PHE A 373 20.12 -2.03 -7.04
N ASP A 374 20.59 -1.28 -6.05
CA ASP A 374 21.97 -1.33 -5.58
C ASP A 374 22.14 -1.89 -4.15
N ASN A 375 21.05 -2.38 -3.53
CA ASN A 375 21.13 -3.11 -2.27
C ASN A 375 21.79 -4.48 -2.47
N PRO A 376 22.97 -4.72 -1.86
CA PRO A 376 23.71 -5.96 -2.11
C PRO A 376 23.01 -7.21 -1.57
N PHE A 377 22.18 -7.09 -0.54
CA PHE A 377 21.44 -8.22 0.02
C PHE A 377 20.28 -8.64 -0.87
N LEU A 378 19.36 -7.72 -1.21
CA LEU A 378 18.25 -8.02 -2.12
C LEU A 378 18.76 -8.44 -3.51
N ARG A 379 19.84 -7.82 -4.00
CA ARG A 379 20.48 -8.22 -5.25
C ARG A 379 20.98 -9.67 -5.18
N GLY A 380 21.61 -10.06 -4.08
CA GLY A 380 22.04 -11.44 -3.86
C GLY A 380 20.89 -12.44 -3.79
N LEU A 381 19.75 -12.08 -3.21
CA LEU A 381 18.53 -12.91 -3.23
C LEU A 381 17.95 -13.00 -4.64
N TYR A 382 17.91 -11.88 -5.36
CA TYR A 382 17.46 -11.81 -6.75
C TYR A 382 18.30 -12.72 -7.68
N GLU A 383 19.63 -12.70 -7.55
CA GLU A 383 20.55 -13.56 -8.31
C GLU A 383 20.33 -15.06 -8.02
N LYS A 384 19.85 -15.40 -6.81
CA LYS A 384 19.47 -16.76 -6.41
C LYS A 384 18.09 -17.18 -6.90
N GLY A 385 17.29 -16.31 -7.48
CA GLY A 385 15.98 -16.63 -8.01
C GLY A 385 14.80 -16.10 -7.20
N LEU A 386 15.04 -15.37 -6.11
CA LEU A 386 13.98 -14.71 -5.33
C LEU A 386 13.64 -13.31 -5.88
N PHE A 387 12.48 -12.77 -5.52
CA PHE A 387 12.07 -11.41 -5.91
C PHE A 387 12.18 -11.16 -7.42
N GLN A 388 11.78 -12.14 -8.23
CA GLN A 388 12.02 -12.13 -9.67
C GLN A 388 11.14 -11.12 -10.41
N ARG A 389 11.81 -10.24 -11.19
CA ARG A 389 11.20 -9.27 -12.08
C ARG A 389 12.22 -8.84 -13.16
N GLU A 390 11.75 -8.20 -14.22
CA GLU A 390 12.62 -7.61 -15.23
C GLU A 390 13.46 -6.48 -14.61
N THR A 391 14.74 -6.42 -14.95
CA THR A 391 15.61 -5.29 -14.63
C THR A 391 15.98 -4.50 -15.89
N TYR A 392 16.47 -3.29 -15.71
CA TYR A 392 16.67 -2.35 -16.82
C TYR A 392 18.07 -1.75 -16.80
N ARG A 393 18.55 -1.37 -18.02
CA ARG A 393 19.76 -0.61 -18.24
C ARG A 393 19.48 0.45 -19.30
N ASP A 394 19.72 1.72 -18.97
CA ASP A 394 19.43 2.86 -19.85
C ASP A 394 17.99 2.85 -20.40
N GLY A 395 17.04 2.48 -19.55
CA GLY A 395 15.61 2.41 -19.87
C GLY A 395 15.19 1.22 -20.74
N LYS A 396 16.09 0.27 -21.03
CA LYS A 396 15.80 -0.93 -21.82
C LYS A 396 15.84 -2.17 -20.95
N PRO A 397 14.97 -3.18 -21.22
CA PRO A 397 15.04 -4.47 -20.56
C PRO A 397 16.44 -5.08 -20.64
N ALA A 398 16.95 -5.59 -19.52
CA ALA A 398 18.30 -6.15 -19.42
C ALA A 398 18.29 -7.52 -18.69
N GLY A 399 17.16 -8.19 -18.63
CA GLY A 399 16.99 -9.47 -17.95
C GLY A 399 17.35 -9.36 -16.48
N LYS A 400 18.32 -10.18 -16.03
CA LYS A 400 18.78 -10.18 -14.63
C LYS A 400 19.97 -9.26 -14.36
N GLU A 401 20.54 -8.64 -15.38
CA GLU A 401 21.82 -7.90 -15.29
C GLU A 401 21.65 -6.38 -15.25
N GLY A 402 20.42 -5.90 -15.35
CA GLY A 402 20.12 -4.46 -15.27
C GLY A 402 20.38 -3.89 -13.89
N PRO A 403 20.86 -2.66 -13.79
CA PRO A 403 21.08 -1.98 -12.52
C PRO A 403 19.83 -1.36 -11.93
N ASP A 404 18.72 -1.30 -12.67
CA ASP A 404 17.53 -0.54 -12.30
C ASP A 404 16.28 -1.40 -12.30
N LEU A 405 15.31 -1.03 -11.45
CA LEU A 405 13.93 -1.54 -11.42
C LEU A 405 12.99 -0.48 -11.98
N LEU A 406 12.03 -0.90 -12.81
CA LEU A 406 10.94 -0.03 -13.29
C LEU A 406 9.80 -0.04 -12.27
N THR A 407 9.31 1.13 -11.92
CA THR A 407 8.16 1.33 -11.03
C THR A 407 7.34 2.56 -11.44
N GLU A 408 6.32 2.92 -10.65
CA GLU A 408 5.42 4.03 -10.95
C GLU A 408 5.00 4.76 -9.66
N VAL A 409 4.86 6.08 -9.77
CA VAL A 409 4.24 6.94 -8.76
C VAL A 409 3.10 7.75 -9.36
N ASN A 410 2.12 8.12 -8.53
CA ASN A 410 0.94 8.84 -8.97
C ASN A 410 0.62 9.99 -8.02
N VAL A 411 0.01 11.05 -8.59
CA VAL A 411 -0.68 12.11 -7.87
C VAL A 411 -2.11 12.16 -8.38
N ILE A 412 -3.09 12.10 -7.49
CA ILE A 412 -4.51 12.14 -7.82
C ILE A 412 -5.12 13.32 -7.10
N ASN A 413 -5.69 14.25 -7.86
CA ASN A 413 -6.32 15.46 -7.36
C ASN A 413 -7.84 15.35 -7.48
N PHE A 414 -8.54 15.58 -6.39
CA PHE A 414 -9.99 15.75 -6.35
C PHE A 414 -10.30 17.23 -6.21
N TYR A 415 -10.81 17.82 -7.27
CA TYR A 415 -11.15 19.23 -7.29
C TYR A 415 -12.61 19.44 -6.87
N GLY A 416 -12.80 20.26 -5.83
CA GLY A 416 -14.07 20.88 -5.52
C GLY A 416 -14.20 22.25 -6.23
N GLU A 417 -15.26 22.98 -5.93
CA GLU A 417 -15.50 24.32 -6.50
C GLU A 417 -14.41 25.34 -6.15
N GLU A 418 -13.80 25.22 -4.97
CA GLU A 418 -12.81 26.15 -4.44
C GLU A 418 -11.35 25.72 -4.69
N GLY A 419 -11.12 24.59 -5.38
CA GLY A 419 -9.80 24.07 -5.64
C GLY A 419 -9.65 22.60 -5.24
N ILE A 420 -8.42 22.16 -4.93
CA ILE A 420 -8.16 20.77 -4.54
C ILE A 420 -8.73 20.50 -3.14
N ALA A 421 -9.79 19.71 -3.06
CA ALA A 421 -10.39 19.26 -1.81
C ALA A 421 -9.57 18.14 -1.16
N ALA A 422 -9.12 17.17 -1.96
CA ALA A 422 -8.27 16.08 -1.50
C ALA A 422 -7.22 15.73 -2.54
N GLN A 423 -6.07 15.27 -2.07
CA GLN A 423 -4.96 14.83 -2.90
C GLN A 423 -4.40 13.50 -2.39
N PHE A 424 -4.16 12.57 -3.32
CA PHE A 424 -3.52 11.29 -3.04
C PHE A 424 -2.15 11.26 -3.72
N ILE A 425 -1.17 10.67 -3.05
CA ILE A 425 0.09 10.25 -3.64
C ILE A 425 0.27 8.75 -3.43
N THR A 426 0.88 8.05 -4.41
CA THR A 426 1.25 6.65 -4.26
C THR A 426 2.76 6.50 -4.22
N LEU A 427 3.26 5.63 -3.35
CA LEU A 427 4.67 5.33 -3.22
C LEU A 427 4.89 3.81 -3.39
N PRO A 428 5.91 3.39 -4.16
CA PRO A 428 6.10 1.99 -4.57
C PRO A 428 6.87 1.17 -3.51
N GLY A 429 6.44 1.21 -2.28
CA GLY A 429 7.06 0.53 -1.14
C GLY A 429 6.61 1.13 0.17
N GLU A 430 7.41 0.97 1.22
CA GLU A 430 7.13 1.38 2.59
C GLU A 430 7.76 2.77 2.89
N PRO A 431 7.01 3.89 2.70
CA PRO A 431 7.58 5.22 2.90
C PRO A 431 7.82 5.52 4.37
N PHE A 432 9.00 6.07 4.66
CA PHE A 432 9.34 6.58 5.99
C PHE A 432 8.51 7.83 6.30
N PRO A 433 7.94 7.95 7.52
CA PRO A 433 7.14 9.11 7.90
C PRO A 433 7.87 10.44 7.74
N GLU A 434 9.19 10.46 7.90
CA GLU A 434 10.03 11.66 7.73
C GLU A 434 9.90 12.26 6.33
N THR A 435 9.76 11.43 5.31
CA THR A 435 9.59 11.92 3.93
C THR A 435 8.23 12.60 3.71
N ILE A 436 7.27 12.33 4.60
CA ILE A 436 5.90 12.87 4.52
C ILE A 436 5.70 14.04 5.50
N LEU A 437 6.15 13.88 6.75
CA LEU A 437 5.87 14.79 7.85
C LEU A 437 7.08 15.68 8.21
N GLY A 438 8.27 15.36 7.69
CA GLY A 438 9.51 15.91 8.17
C GLY A 438 10.00 15.21 9.44
N GLY A 439 10.94 15.86 10.16
CA GLY A 439 11.53 15.27 11.35
C GLY A 439 12.81 14.48 11.06
N HIS A 440 13.38 14.61 9.85
CA HIS A 440 14.67 14.04 9.51
C HIS A 440 15.76 14.45 10.50
N LEU A 441 16.65 13.52 10.81
CA LEU A 441 17.86 13.83 11.55
C LEU A 441 18.77 14.70 10.69
N THR A 442 19.15 15.86 11.20
CA THR A 442 19.99 16.84 10.47
C THR A 442 21.20 17.31 11.28
N GLU A 443 21.26 17.02 12.59
CA GLU A 443 22.32 17.48 13.45
C GLU A 443 23.63 16.71 13.21
N LYS A 444 24.70 17.41 12.86
CA LYS A 444 25.98 16.83 12.43
C LYS A 444 26.90 16.35 13.57
N LYS A 445 26.71 16.81 14.82
CA LYS A 445 27.75 16.75 15.84
C LYS A 445 27.58 15.68 16.92
N ARG A 446 26.39 15.17 17.14
CA ARG A 446 26.11 14.20 18.21
C ARG A 446 25.66 12.87 17.62
N CYS A 447 26.17 11.79 18.20
CA CYS A 447 25.77 10.45 17.79
C CYS A 447 24.68 9.88 18.67
N TRP A 448 24.77 10.03 19.99
CA TRP A 448 23.84 9.40 20.92
C TRP A 448 23.54 10.26 22.13
N THR A 449 22.32 10.26 22.56
CA THR A 449 21.87 10.69 23.88
C THR A 449 21.09 9.55 24.52
N TYR A 450 21.40 9.21 25.76
CA TYR A 450 20.61 8.27 26.51
C TYR A 450 19.31 8.94 26.92
N THR A 451 18.17 8.44 26.42
CA THR A 451 16.84 8.88 26.85
C THR A 451 16.13 7.69 27.50
N GLY A 452 15.49 7.89 28.64
CA GLY A 452 14.67 6.85 29.25
C GLY A 452 13.45 6.43 28.40
N ARG A 453 13.11 7.23 27.42
CA ARG A 453 11.88 7.13 26.62
C ARG A 453 11.77 5.83 25.80
N LYS A 454 12.84 5.40 25.15
CA LYS A 454 12.83 4.16 24.37
C LYS A 454 12.77 2.89 25.22
N ARG A 455 13.19 2.97 26.46
CA ARG A 455 13.09 1.85 27.40
C ARG A 455 11.64 1.55 27.77
N GLU A 456 10.84 2.59 27.91
CA GLU A 456 9.38 2.48 28.17
C GLU A 456 8.64 1.91 26.97
N LEU A 457 9.10 2.21 25.74
CA LEU A 457 8.54 1.72 24.47
C LEU A 457 9.21 0.43 23.96
N GLY A 458 10.14 -0.16 24.72
CA GLY A 458 10.82 -1.41 24.38
C GLY A 458 12.10 -1.28 23.54
N GLY A 459 12.57 -0.06 23.27
CA GLY A 459 13.83 0.20 22.57
C GLY A 459 15.07 0.15 23.45
N SER A 460 16.25 0.40 22.85
CA SER A 460 17.57 0.34 23.51
C SER A 460 17.80 1.39 24.61
N GLY A 461 16.93 2.39 24.73
CA GLY A 461 17.10 3.54 25.62
C GLY A 461 18.12 4.57 25.12
N ARG A 462 18.59 4.41 23.89
CA ARG A 462 19.47 5.38 23.21
C ARG A 462 18.67 6.07 22.11
N GLU A 463 18.93 7.35 21.93
CA GLU A 463 18.36 8.14 20.85
C GLU A 463 19.51 8.68 20.01
N ARG A 464 19.49 8.40 18.72
CA ARG A 464 20.44 8.95 17.78
C ARG A 464 20.03 10.39 17.46
N ILE A 465 21.00 11.31 17.50
CA ILE A 465 20.76 12.73 17.27
C ILE A 465 21.24 13.19 15.89
N GLY A 466 21.96 12.37 15.18
CA GLY A 466 22.47 12.73 13.85
C GLY A 466 22.24 11.61 12.83
N PRO A 467 22.14 11.97 11.55
CA PRO A 467 21.96 11.00 10.48
C PRO A 467 23.23 10.18 10.25
N ALA A 468 23.10 9.03 9.59
CA ALA A 468 24.23 8.20 9.16
C ALA A 468 25.19 8.97 8.23
N HIS A 469 24.64 9.80 7.33
CA HIS A 469 25.36 10.59 6.33
C HIS A 469 25.03 12.08 6.43
N PRO A 470 25.67 12.82 7.37
CA PRO A 470 25.34 14.22 7.65
C PRO A 470 25.63 15.20 6.51
N ASP A 471 26.37 14.77 5.49
CA ASP A 471 26.70 15.57 4.30
C ASP A 471 25.69 15.37 3.17
N ILE A 472 24.79 14.40 3.29
CA ILE A 472 23.67 14.20 2.37
C ILE A 472 22.48 15.02 2.90
N ALA A 473 21.91 15.87 2.06
CA ALA A 473 20.67 16.58 2.40
C ALA A 473 19.49 15.60 2.40
N PRO A 474 18.56 15.68 3.36
CA PRO A 474 17.34 14.89 3.32
C PRO A 474 16.45 15.30 2.14
N GLU A 475 15.55 14.41 1.74
CA GLU A 475 14.56 14.65 0.71
C GLU A 475 13.60 15.78 1.13
N PRO A 476 13.00 16.49 0.16
CA PRO A 476 11.89 17.41 0.43
C PRO A 476 10.73 16.71 1.12
N VAL A 477 10.12 17.37 2.09
CA VAL A 477 8.93 16.86 2.81
C VAL A 477 7.73 16.90 1.89
N LEU A 478 7.21 15.74 1.49
CA LEU A 478 6.10 15.62 0.53
C LEU A 478 4.82 16.25 1.07
N GLY A 479 4.52 16.09 2.36
CA GLY A 479 3.35 16.69 2.98
C GLY A 479 3.30 18.22 2.88
N GLU A 480 4.45 18.88 2.80
CA GLU A 480 4.52 20.35 2.56
C GLU A 480 4.26 20.73 1.09
N LYS A 481 4.42 19.78 0.18
CA LYS A 481 4.18 19.97 -1.27
C LYS A 481 2.77 19.60 -1.69
N MET A 482 2.11 18.75 -0.90
CA MET A 482 0.74 18.32 -1.15
C MET A 482 -0.25 19.46 -0.89
N ALA A 483 -1.30 19.50 -1.74
CA ALA A 483 -2.39 20.45 -1.66
C ALA A 483 -3.66 19.84 -1.03
N GLY A 484 -4.67 20.67 -0.77
CA GLY A 484 -5.96 20.27 -0.25
C GLY A 484 -5.98 20.01 1.27
N ASP A 485 -7.21 19.89 1.78
CA ASP A 485 -7.47 19.68 3.21
C ASP A 485 -7.19 18.24 3.65
N TYR A 486 -7.36 17.30 2.71
CA TYR A 486 -7.23 15.87 2.94
C TYR A 486 -6.12 15.29 2.06
N ARG A 487 -5.03 14.88 2.69
CA ARG A 487 -3.81 14.41 2.03
C ARG A 487 -3.61 12.93 2.32
N PHE A 488 -3.86 12.11 1.33
CA PHE A 488 -3.75 10.65 1.43
C PHE A 488 -2.38 10.19 0.93
N VAL A 489 -1.67 9.44 1.74
CA VAL A 489 -0.40 8.82 1.39
C VAL A 489 -0.62 7.32 1.26
N VAL A 490 -0.50 6.80 0.06
CA VAL A 490 -0.71 5.38 -0.22
C VAL A 490 0.65 4.72 -0.38
N GLY A 491 1.11 4.07 0.67
CA GLY A 491 2.27 3.17 0.63
C GLY A 491 1.93 1.89 -0.14
N LEU A 492 2.95 1.16 -0.59
CA LEU A 492 2.81 -0.08 -1.36
C LEU A 492 1.85 0.06 -2.56
N GLY A 493 1.81 1.27 -3.12
CA GLY A 493 0.96 1.61 -4.25
C GLY A 493 1.63 1.28 -5.57
N ASN A 494 1.07 0.33 -6.31
CA ASN A 494 1.50 -0.18 -7.61
C ASN A 494 2.82 -0.97 -7.61
N ASP A 495 3.55 -1.06 -6.51
CA ASP A 495 4.79 -1.86 -6.38
C ASP A 495 5.15 -2.06 -4.91
N GLU A 496 6.06 -3.01 -4.67
CA GLU A 496 6.73 -3.21 -3.39
C GLU A 496 8.25 -3.34 -3.62
N LEU A 497 8.97 -2.24 -3.42
CA LEU A 497 10.43 -2.16 -3.53
C LEU A 497 11.12 -2.17 -2.16
N GLY A 498 10.37 -2.45 -1.10
CA GLY A 498 10.79 -2.39 0.28
C GLY A 498 10.76 -0.99 0.87
N TYR A 499 11.49 -0.80 1.94
CA TYR A 499 11.50 0.46 2.68
C TYR A 499 12.10 1.61 1.88
N ILE A 500 11.38 2.73 1.82
CA ILE A 500 11.82 3.99 1.19
C ILE A 500 12.55 4.82 2.25
N VAL A 501 13.77 4.40 2.57
CA VAL A 501 14.60 5.00 3.64
C VAL A 501 15.22 6.31 3.16
N PRO A 502 15.16 7.41 3.95
CA PRO A 502 15.83 8.67 3.63
C PRO A 502 17.33 8.48 3.33
N ALA A 503 17.82 9.09 2.25
CA ALA A 503 19.19 8.85 1.78
C ALA A 503 20.27 9.28 2.79
N ASN A 504 19.99 10.32 3.57
CA ASN A 504 20.91 10.78 4.62
C ASN A 504 21.00 9.81 5.81
N ASP A 505 20.09 8.82 5.88
CA ASP A 505 20.04 7.84 6.97
C ASP A 505 20.17 6.40 6.51
N PHE A 506 20.40 6.15 5.24
CA PHE A 506 20.52 4.81 4.66
C PHE A 506 21.89 4.18 4.96
N VAL A 507 21.90 3.04 5.64
CA VAL A 507 23.13 2.27 5.91
C VAL A 507 23.04 0.88 5.28
N PRO A 508 23.86 0.58 4.25
CA PRO A 508 23.75 -0.70 3.57
C PRO A 508 24.07 -1.89 4.50
N PRO A 509 23.35 -3.03 4.37
CA PRO A 509 23.62 -4.19 5.19
C PRO A 509 24.99 -4.79 4.92
N ARG A 510 25.61 -5.41 5.95
CA ARG A 510 26.90 -6.10 5.86
C ARG A 510 26.69 -7.57 5.56
N LEU A 511 27.28 -8.07 4.49
CA LEU A 511 27.08 -9.46 4.05
C LEU A 511 28.14 -10.44 4.53
N LYS A 512 29.31 -9.97 5.04
CA LYS A 512 30.44 -10.84 5.42
C LYS A 512 30.86 -10.59 6.85
N PRO A 513 31.18 -11.66 7.63
CA PRO A 513 31.07 -13.10 7.29
C PRO A 513 29.64 -13.64 7.37
N LYS A 514 28.69 -12.90 7.93
CA LYS A 514 27.26 -13.22 8.02
C LYS A 514 26.48 -11.94 7.77
N LEU A 515 25.24 -12.07 7.29
CA LEU A 515 24.34 -10.94 7.23
C LEU A 515 24.22 -10.27 8.60
N ARG A 516 24.47 -8.97 8.64
CA ARG A 516 24.26 -8.12 9.81
C ARG A 516 23.63 -6.82 9.37
N TYR A 517 22.85 -6.23 10.25
CA TYR A 517 22.41 -4.85 10.06
C TYR A 517 23.63 -3.94 9.89
N GLY A 518 23.48 -2.90 9.07
CA GLY A 518 24.50 -1.88 8.97
C GLY A 518 24.71 -1.20 10.33
N ALA A 519 25.91 -0.76 10.60
CA ALA A 519 26.16 0.14 11.72
C ALA A 519 26.62 1.48 11.16
N ASP A 520 25.94 2.55 11.56
CA ASP A 520 26.27 3.90 11.13
C ASP A 520 27.58 4.42 11.76
N ARG A 521 27.93 5.67 11.46
CA ARG A 521 29.12 6.36 12.02
C ARG A 521 29.09 6.48 13.56
N CYS A 522 27.91 6.36 14.15
CA CYS A 522 27.68 6.43 15.59
C CYS A 522 27.65 5.05 16.27
N GLY A 523 27.80 3.97 15.49
CA GLY A 523 27.70 2.60 15.98
C GLY A 523 26.26 2.15 16.21
N ASP A 524 25.27 2.85 15.64
CA ASP A 524 23.88 2.41 15.59
C ASP A 524 23.76 1.20 14.68
N ASP A 525 23.18 0.12 15.15
CA ASP A 525 22.89 -1.10 14.41
C ASP A 525 21.37 -1.31 14.18
N ASP A 526 20.58 -0.26 14.35
CA ASP A 526 19.11 -0.21 14.19
C ASP A 526 18.70 0.04 12.72
N HIS A 527 19.45 -0.55 11.78
CA HIS A 527 19.30 -0.36 10.33
C HIS A 527 18.83 -1.65 9.64
N TYR A 528 17.79 -2.26 10.18
CA TYR A 528 17.29 -3.52 9.64
C TYR A 528 16.45 -3.29 8.37
N GLU A 529 15.77 -2.16 8.25
CA GLU A 529 14.88 -1.83 7.14
C GLU A 529 15.61 -1.78 5.81
N GLU A 530 16.88 -1.36 5.84
CA GLU A 530 17.72 -1.34 4.64
C GLU A 530 17.97 -2.72 4.06
N ILE A 531 17.77 -3.81 4.83
CA ILE A 531 17.87 -5.18 4.30
C ILE A 531 16.84 -5.41 3.20
N VAL A 532 15.64 -4.87 3.36
CA VAL A 532 14.51 -5.03 2.44
C VAL A 532 14.17 -3.72 1.72
N SER A 533 15.16 -2.98 1.30
CA SER A 533 15.05 -1.77 0.46
C SER A 533 15.75 -1.99 -0.88
N ALA A 534 15.24 -1.43 -1.99
CA ALA A 534 15.92 -1.49 -3.28
C ALA A 534 17.32 -0.83 -3.25
N GLY A 535 17.52 0.20 -2.40
CA GLY A 535 18.81 0.82 -2.18
C GLY A 535 18.75 2.29 -1.79
N SER A 536 19.94 2.88 -1.52
CA SER A 536 20.08 4.23 -0.99
C SER A 536 19.55 5.35 -1.88
N ARG A 537 19.40 5.08 -3.18
CA ARG A 537 18.93 6.06 -4.16
C ARG A 537 17.42 5.95 -4.43
N MET A 538 16.72 5.05 -3.74
CA MET A 538 15.28 4.85 -3.91
C MET A 538 14.49 6.08 -3.46
N ALA A 539 14.67 6.54 -2.22
CA ALA A 539 13.96 7.70 -1.67
C ALA A 539 14.18 8.97 -2.50
N PRO A 540 15.44 9.37 -2.86
CA PRO A 540 15.65 10.54 -3.71
C PRO A 540 14.90 10.47 -5.04
N ARG A 541 14.93 9.34 -5.73
CA ARG A 541 14.28 9.18 -7.05
C ARG A 541 12.76 9.24 -6.96
N VAL A 542 12.18 8.56 -5.96
CA VAL A 542 10.73 8.54 -5.73
C VAL A 542 10.23 9.93 -5.33
N VAL A 543 10.88 10.57 -4.35
CA VAL A 543 10.47 11.88 -3.84
C VAL A 543 10.64 12.97 -4.90
N GLU A 544 11.77 13.01 -5.61
CA GLU A 544 11.99 13.96 -6.73
C GLU A 544 10.88 13.86 -7.77
N THR A 545 10.54 12.63 -8.18
CA THR A 545 9.49 12.39 -9.19
C THR A 545 8.12 12.85 -8.68
N LEU A 546 7.77 12.58 -7.42
CA LEU A 546 6.52 13.06 -6.84
C LEU A 546 6.49 14.59 -6.73
N VAL A 547 7.59 15.24 -6.34
CA VAL A 547 7.68 16.72 -6.30
C VAL A 547 7.48 17.34 -7.68
N GLU A 548 7.92 16.67 -8.76
CA GLU A 548 7.63 17.12 -10.13
C GLU A 548 6.13 17.01 -10.46
N LEU A 549 5.48 15.90 -10.08
CA LEU A 549 4.05 15.68 -10.35
C LEU A 549 3.13 16.57 -9.48
N LEU A 550 3.60 17.00 -8.32
CA LEU A 550 2.86 17.87 -7.40
C LEU A 550 2.87 19.37 -7.84
N LYS A 551 3.72 19.76 -8.79
CA LYS A 551 3.70 21.08 -9.42
C LYS A 551 2.54 21.20 -10.40
#